data_5a039ada67300051a5775b4ea6aba324
#
_entry.id   5a039ada67300051a5775b4ea6aba324
#
_cell.length_a   1.000
_cell.length_b   1.000
_cell.length_c   1.000
_cell.angle_alpha   90.00
_cell.angle_beta   90.00
_cell.angle_gamma   90.00
#
_symmetry.space_group_name_H-M   'P 1'
#
loop_
_entity.id
_entity.type
_entity.pdbx_description
1 polymer ?
#
loop_
_entity_poly.entity_id
_entity_poly.type
_entity_poly.pdbx_seq_one_letter_code
_entity_poly.pdbx_strand_id
1 'polypeptide(L)'
;VTEVTMETSRGCWWGQKHHCTFCGLNGMGMTYRSKTPERAYQEIKYLLSTYGSSDIFNTDNIVDMRYFAELFPRLEAEGIQLQLFYETKANLKKSQLWAFRRIGSKEFQPGIESLSSHVLSLMDKGVKGIQNVQLLRWSREMGFDLSWNIICGFPGETPEDYRQITEWIARIPHLQPPLVVTRFRLDRFSPMFSNPDKYGIVNLRSSPGQRLCYPFEEGSLRRIAYFLDCDPPTTLETARETSIMWSSVGEWKRVHEHSSLVAEVTPSSLTIHDRRYGYPEADYYYEGLARDLYLAADAVHSESSLIESVLGDDSQNPAASAEARASLQEFLDRDLMLKEDNFYLSLALLPLRATGLERPQAQLATSMS
;
A
#
# COMPACT_ATOMS: atom_id res chain seq x y z
N VAL A 1 22.59 -18.38 -1.39
CA VAL A 1 22.43 -17.02 -0.85
C VAL A 1 21.92 -17.17 0.56
N THR A 2 22.56 -16.52 1.51
CA THR A 2 22.14 -16.55 2.92
C THR A 2 21.50 -15.21 3.22
N GLU A 3 20.20 -15.20 3.49
CA GLU A 3 19.51 -14.03 4.02
C GLU A 3 19.97 -13.78 5.46
N VAL A 4 20.24 -12.55 5.81
CA VAL A 4 20.64 -12.13 7.15
C VAL A 4 19.50 -11.36 7.81
N THR A 5 19.08 -11.76 9.00
CA THR A 5 18.07 -11.04 9.75
C THR A 5 18.68 -9.90 10.57
N MET A 6 17.98 -8.77 10.61
CA MET A 6 18.37 -7.58 11.38
C MET A 6 17.14 -6.98 12.05
N GLU A 7 17.32 -6.36 13.20
CA GLU A 7 16.31 -5.54 13.84
C GLU A 7 16.83 -4.11 13.95
N THR A 8 16.16 -3.15 13.29
CA THR A 8 16.51 -1.73 13.40
C THR A 8 15.57 -0.96 14.32
N SER A 9 14.36 -1.47 14.54
CA SER A 9 13.39 -0.89 15.48
C SER A 9 12.54 -1.96 16.15
N ARG A 10 11.94 -1.61 17.28
CA ARG A 10 10.98 -2.44 18.02
C ARG A 10 9.80 -1.58 18.49
N GLY A 11 8.61 -2.17 18.46
CA GLY A 11 7.38 -1.45 18.68
C GLY A 11 6.86 -0.85 17.38
N CYS A 12 5.84 0.00 17.46
CA CYS A 12 5.24 0.65 16.29
C CYS A 12 4.97 2.12 16.62
N TRP A 13 5.61 3.04 15.86
CA TRP A 13 5.42 4.48 16.08
C TRP A 13 3.98 4.95 15.76
N TRP A 14 3.28 4.24 14.85
CA TRP A 14 1.85 4.46 14.64
C TRP A 14 1.04 3.92 15.81
N GLY A 15 1.30 2.67 16.21
CA GLY A 15 0.61 2.01 17.31
C GLY A 15 0.80 2.69 18.65
N GLN A 16 1.91 3.39 18.86
CA GLN A 16 2.13 4.20 20.07
C GLN A 16 1.16 5.38 20.18
N LYS A 17 0.68 5.92 19.05
CA LYS A 17 -0.25 7.06 18.96
C LYS A 17 -1.69 6.63 18.71
N HIS A 18 -1.85 5.60 17.86
CA HIS A 18 -3.10 5.14 17.30
C HIS A 18 -3.12 3.64 17.35
N HIS A 19 -3.33 2.87 18.20
CA HIS A 19 -3.25 1.41 18.15
C HIS A 19 -4.27 0.82 17.18
N CYS A 20 -3.82 0.28 16.03
CA CYS A 20 -4.70 -0.41 15.08
C CYS A 20 -5.56 -1.43 15.83
N THR A 21 -6.87 -1.37 15.65
CA THR A 21 -7.84 -2.04 16.53
C THR A 21 -7.70 -3.56 16.58
N PHE A 22 -7.17 -4.16 15.52
CA PHE A 22 -6.95 -5.61 15.38
C PHE A 22 -5.54 -6.07 15.75
N CYS A 23 -4.56 -5.15 15.83
CA CYS A 23 -3.14 -5.52 15.92
C CYS A 23 -2.76 -5.96 17.33
N GLY A 24 -2.34 -7.22 17.47
CA GLY A 24 -1.83 -7.81 18.69
C GLY A 24 -0.30 -7.85 18.79
N LEU A 25 0.42 -7.33 17.79
CA LEU A 25 1.87 -7.25 17.83
C LEU A 25 2.33 -6.36 18.98
N ASN A 26 3.51 -6.64 19.51
CA ASN A 26 4.08 -5.89 20.65
C ASN A 26 3.24 -5.98 21.95
N GLY A 27 2.79 -7.17 22.32
CA GLY A 27 1.97 -7.41 23.50
C GLY A 27 2.52 -6.92 24.84
N MET A 28 3.82 -6.62 24.91
CA MET A 28 4.46 -6.00 26.09
C MET A 28 4.40 -4.46 26.05
N GLY A 29 3.76 -3.86 25.04
CA GLY A 29 3.56 -2.43 24.84
C GLY A 29 4.00 -1.92 23.50
N MET A 30 3.29 -0.90 23.00
CA MET A 30 3.52 -0.28 21.68
C MET A 30 4.66 0.74 21.67
N THR A 31 5.38 0.92 22.77
CA THR A 31 6.47 1.92 22.86
C THR A 31 7.48 1.69 21.75
N TYR A 32 7.60 2.68 20.88
CA TYR A 32 8.50 2.63 19.73
C TYR A 32 9.92 3.03 20.11
N ARG A 33 10.88 2.22 19.71
CA ARG A 33 12.32 2.47 19.87
C ARG A 33 13.03 2.04 18.59
N SER A 34 13.91 2.88 18.08
CA SER A 34 14.73 2.56 16.91
C SER A 34 16.20 2.87 17.15
N LYS A 35 17.05 2.16 16.46
CA LYS A 35 18.47 2.48 16.36
C LYS A 35 18.61 3.85 15.68
N THR A 36 19.65 4.58 16.04
CA THR A 36 20.01 5.79 15.28
C THR A 36 20.38 5.39 13.84
N PRO A 37 20.20 6.27 12.84
CA PRO A 37 20.64 6.02 11.47
C PRO A 37 22.12 5.61 11.39
N GLU A 38 22.99 6.23 12.19
CA GLU A 38 24.41 5.86 12.29
C GLU A 38 24.60 4.43 12.80
N ARG A 39 23.88 4.03 13.86
CA ARG A 39 23.99 2.68 14.40
C ARG A 39 23.50 1.63 13.40
N ALA A 40 22.37 1.89 12.74
CA ALA A 40 21.82 1.00 11.71
C ALA A 40 22.81 0.88 10.53
N TYR A 41 23.39 1.99 10.09
CA TYR A 41 24.40 2.01 9.04
C TYR A 41 25.64 1.15 9.41
N GLN A 42 26.21 1.33 10.59
CA GLN A 42 27.37 0.55 11.03
C GLN A 42 27.07 -0.95 11.11
N GLU A 43 25.89 -1.30 11.53
CA GLU A 43 25.46 -2.69 11.62
C GLU A 43 25.26 -3.32 10.24
N ILE A 44 24.66 -2.61 9.29
CA ILE A 44 24.56 -3.03 7.89
C ILE A 44 25.97 -3.28 7.32
N LYS A 45 26.90 -2.35 7.50
CA LYS A 45 28.29 -2.50 7.04
C LYS A 45 28.96 -3.74 7.65
N TYR A 46 28.75 -3.96 8.94
CA TYR A 46 29.26 -5.15 9.62
C TYR A 46 28.67 -6.43 9.04
N LEU A 47 27.36 -6.49 8.84
CA LEU A 47 26.68 -7.68 8.28
C LEU A 47 27.18 -7.97 6.85
N LEU A 48 27.30 -6.96 6.01
CA LEU A 48 27.83 -7.09 4.65
C LEU A 48 29.28 -7.64 4.66
N SER A 49 30.13 -7.08 5.51
CA SER A 49 31.55 -7.49 5.57
C SER A 49 31.74 -8.88 6.18
N THR A 50 30.89 -9.27 7.12
CA THR A 50 31.01 -10.53 7.86
C THR A 50 30.41 -11.70 7.12
N TYR A 51 29.24 -11.51 6.51
CA TYR A 51 28.47 -12.60 5.89
C TYR A 51 28.51 -12.59 4.37
N GLY A 52 28.98 -11.52 3.76
CA GLY A 52 29.06 -11.39 2.29
C GLY A 52 27.70 -11.40 1.60
N SER A 53 26.62 -11.17 2.35
CA SER A 53 25.24 -11.15 1.82
C SER A 53 24.71 -9.73 1.76
N SER A 54 24.15 -9.35 0.61
CA SER A 54 23.39 -8.10 0.44
C SER A 54 21.89 -8.26 0.71
N ASP A 55 21.46 -9.43 1.16
CA ASP A 55 20.06 -9.79 1.39
C ASP A 55 19.78 -9.69 2.90
N ILE A 56 19.06 -8.64 3.31
CA ILE A 56 18.81 -8.33 4.72
C ILE A 56 17.29 -8.23 4.96
N PHE A 57 16.79 -9.11 5.81
CA PHE A 57 15.42 -9.11 6.27
C PHE A 57 15.31 -8.38 7.62
N ASN A 58 14.67 -7.20 7.63
CA ASN A 58 14.39 -6.52 8.88
C ASN A 58 13.14 -7.08 9.55
N THR A 59 13.28 -7.38 10.83
CA THR A 59 12.18 -7.92 11.66
C THR A 59 11.37 -6.83 12.35
N ASP A 60 11.51 -5.60 11.86
CA ASP A 60 10.84 -4.42 12.37
C ASP A 60 9.34 -4.44 12.03
N ASN A 61 8.47 -4.10 12.96
CA ASN A 61 7.04 -3.95 12.69
C ASN A 61 6.69 -2.68 11.91
N ILE A 62 7.62 -1.76 11.74
CA ILE A 62 7.47 -0.55 10.95
C ILE A 62 8.83 0.17 10.80
N VAL A 63 9.14 0.58 9.58
CA VAL A 63 10.38 1.33 9.28
C VAL A 63 10.41 2.68 10.00
N ASP A 64 11.58 3.09 10.49
CA ASP A 64 11.79 4.44 11.03
C ASP A 64 11.86 5.47 9.91
N MET A 65 11.02 6.50 10.01
CA MET A 65 10.93 7.55 8.98
C MET A 65 12.23 8.36 8.82
N ARG A 66 13.10 8.41 9.84
CA ARG A 66 14.42 9.05 9.76
C ARG A 66 15.36 8.36 8.79
N TYR A 67 15.18 7.05 8.56
CA TYR A 67 16.02 6.29 7.65
C TYR A 67 15.91 6.77 6.20
N PHE A 68 14.74 7.29 5.81
CA PHE A 68 14.56 7.89 4.47
C PHE A 68 15.35 9.17 4.27
N ALA A 69 15.62 9.92 5.35
CA ALA A 69 16.38 11.16 5.29
C ALA A 69 17.89 10.99 5.52
N GLU A 70 18.28 9.99 6.31
CA GLU A 70 19.65 9.92 6.85
C GLU A 70 20.37 8.60 6.48
N LEU A 71 19.71 7.44 6.56
CA LEU A 71 20.33 6.13 6.33
C LEU A 71 20.41 5.79 4.84
N PHE A 72 19.25 5.79 4.15
CA PHE A 72 19.18 5.35 2.75
C PHE A 72 19.97 6.27 1.80
N PRO A 73 19.94 7.61 1.92
CA PRO A 73 20.79 8.48 1.10
C PRO A 73 22.28 8.25 1.32
N ARG A 74 22.69 7.87 2.53
CA ARG A 74 24.09 7.54 2.82
C ARG A 74 24.51 6.23 2.17
N LEU A 75 23.69 5.19 2.27
CA LEU A 75 23.93 3.91 1.58
C LEU A 75 24.03 4.11 0.06
N GLU A 76 23.12 4.92 -0.51
CA GLU A 76 23.14 5.30 -1.93
C GLU A 76 24.44 6.02 -2.30
N ALA A 77 24.88 7.01 -1.51
CA ALA A 77 26.09 7.79 -1.77
C ALA A 77 27.37 6.94 -1.78
N GLU A 78 27.39 5.86 -1.00
CA GLU A 78 28.50 4.90 -0.97
C GLU A 78 28.35 3.79 -2.02
N GLY A 79 27.32 3.81 -2.85
CA GLY A 79 27.08 2.80 -3.88
C GLY A 79 26.68 1.43 -3.32
N ILE A 80 26.23 1.36 -2.07
CA ILE A 80 25.82 0.11 -1.43
C ILE A 80 24.46 -0.30 -1.96
N GLN A 81 24.37 -1.48 -2.56
CA GLN A 81 23.14 -2.08 -3.07
C GLN A 81 22.73 -3.23 -2.15
N LEU A 82 21.47 -3.18 -1.67
CA LEU A 82 20.89 -4.12 -0.72
C LEU A 82 19.52 -4.58 -1.17
N GLN A 83 19.22 -5.85 -0.97
CA GLN A 83 17.85 -6.35 -0.88
C GLN A 83 17.39 -6.17 0.57
N LEU A 84 16.79 -5.04 0.85
CA LEU A 84 16.43 -4.65 2.22
C LEU A 84 14.92 -4.70 2.37
N PHE A 85 14.41 -5.72 3.08
CA PHE A 85 13.00 -5.86 3.37
C PHE A 85 12.60 -5.06 4.61
N TYR A 86 11.49 -4.33 4.53
CA TYR A 86 10.85 -3.65 5.67
C TYR A 86 9.33 -3.80 5.64
N GLU A 87 8.74 -3.90 6.84
CA GLU A 87 7.33 -3.56 7.01
C GLU A 87 7.16 -2.04 7.07
N THR A 88 6.13 -1.53 6.41
CA THR A 88 5.89 -0.10 6.29
C THR A 88 4.41 0.25 6.49
N LYS A 89 4.13 1.51 6.78
CA LYS A 89 2.78 2.04 6.66
C LYS A 89 2.47 2.32 5.18
N ALA A 90 1.20 2.19 4.78
CA ALA A 90 0.78 2.35 3.38
C ALA A 90 0.81 3.80 2.85
N ASN A 91 1.11 4.80 3.67
CA ASN A 91 1.15 6.21 3.28
C ASN A 91 2.55 6.72 2.89
N LEU A 92 3.40 5.86 2.33
CA LEU A 92 4.69 6.27 1.83
C LEU A 92 4.55 7.30 0.70
N LYS A 93 5.45 8.28 0.70
CA LYS A 93 5.57 9.25 -0.40
C LYS A 93 6.35 8.62 -1.56
N LYS A 94 6.11 9.09 -2.78
CA LYS A 94 6.83 8.63 -3.98
C LYS A 94 8.35 8.77 -3.82
N SER A 95 8.83 9.86 -3.18
CA SER A 95 10.25 10.05 -2.86
C SER A 95 10.84 9.00 -1.89
N GLN A 96 10.03 8.44 -1.00
CA GLN A 96 10.46 7.40 -0.07
C GLN A 96 10.56 6.03 -0.78
N LEU A 97 9.66 5.73 -1.69
CA LEU A 97 9.78 4.57 -2.57
C LEU A 97 11.06 4.68 -3.42
N TRP A 98 11.37 5.86 -3.95
CA TRP A 98 12.63 6.11 -4.64
C TRP A 98 13.86 5.85 -3.76
N ALA A 99 13.83 6.22 -2.49
CA ALA A 99 14.93 5.95 -1.57
C ALA A 99 15.17 4.44 -1.42
N PHE A 100 14.12 3.63 -1.27
CA PHE A 100 14.21 2.17 -1.29
C PHE A 100 14.78 1.65 -2.62
N ARG A 101 14.26 2.15 -3.74
CA ARG A 101 14.68 1.69 -5.07
C ARG A 101 16.16 1.93 -5.35
N ARG A 102 16.68 3.09 -4.90
CA ARG A 102 18.09 3.51 -5.14
C ARG A 102 19.10 2.68 -4.37
N ILE A 103 18.75 2.16 -3.20
CA ILE A 103 19.60 1.23 -2.46
C ILE A 103 19.47 -0.22 -2.95
N GLY A 104 18.65 -0.49 -3.97
CA GLY A 104 18.49 -1.82 -4.57
C GLY A 104 17.35 -2.65 -3.99
N SER A 105 16.61 -2.15 -2.98
CA SER A 105 15.44 -2.87 -2.43
C SER A 105 14.35 -3.02 -3.50
N LYS A 106 13.78 -4.21 -3.56
CA LYS A 106 12.71 -4.57 -4.53
C LYS A 106 11.44 -5.03 -3.85
N GLU A 107 11.49 -5.29 -2.56
CA GLU A 107 10.39 -5.87 -1.81
C GLU A 107 10.17 -5.10 -0.52
N PHE A 108 8.92 -4.93 -0.13
CA PHE A 108 8.53 -4.46 1.20
C PHE A 108 7.08 -4.85 1.50
N GLN A 109 6.70 -4.80 2.78
CA GLN A 109 5.34 -5.12 3.23
C GLN A 109 4.63 -3.84 3.69
N PRO A 110 3.74 -3.27 2.86
CA PRO A 110 2.89 -2.16 3.28
C PRO A 110 1.67 -2.68 4.02
N GLY A 111 1.33 -2.05 5.13
CA GLY A 111 0.10 -2.34 5.86
C GLY A 111 -1.13 -1.77 5.16
N ILE A 112 -1.52 -2.35 4.03
CA ILE A 112 -2.70 -1.96 3.21
C ILE A 112 -4.01 -2.42 3.87
N GLU A 113 -4.15 -3.69 4.16
CA GLU A 113 -5.24 -4.39 4.84
C GLU A 113 -6.63 -4.29 4.18
N SER A 114 -6.96 -3.20 3.49
CA SER A 114 -8.23 -2.99 2.78
C SER A 114 -8.12 -1.91 1.71
N LEU A 115 -9.03 -1.91 0.74
CA LEU A 115 -9.23 -0.81 -0.22
C LEU A 115 -10.48 0.03 0.13
N SER A 116 -11.26 -0.32 1.19
CA SER A 116 -12.36 0.50 1.70
C SER A 116 -11.86 1.47 2.77
N SER A 117 -12.11 2.76 2.59
CA SER A 117 -11.81 3.79 3.59
C SER A 117 -12.61 3.61 4.89
N HIS A 118 -13.83 3.10 4.80
CA HIS A 118 -14.63 2.79 5.99
C HIS A 118 -13.97 1.69 6.82
N VAL A 119 -13.59 0.57 6.21
CA VAL A 119 -12.88 -0.53 6.91
C VAL A 119 -11.55 -0.06 7.48
N LEU A 120 -10.78 0.73 6.73
CA LEU A 120 -9.51 1.33 7.22
C LEU A 120 -9.72 2.26 8.42
N SER A 121 -10.86 2.96 8.49
CA SER A 121 -11.26 3.76 9.65
C SER A 121 -11.60 2.89 10.86
N LEU A 122 -12.34 1.79 10.66
CA LEU A 122 -12.62 0.80 11.72
C LEU A 122 -11.33 0.20 12.29
N MET A 123 -10.33 0.02 11.45
CA MET A 123 -8.99 -0.48 11.79
C MET A 123 -8.08 0.57 12.47
N ASP A 124 -8.44 1.84 12.48
CA ASP A 124 -7.59 2.98 12.89
C ASP A 124 -6.26 3.06 12.10
N LYS A 125 -6.33 2.85 10.79
CA LYS A 125 -5.15 2.86 9.90
C LYS A 125 -4.69 4.27 9.54
N GLY A 126 -5.58 5.27 9.60
CA GLY A 126 -5.28 6.67 9.27
C GLY A 126 -4.85 6.88 7.81
N VAL A 127 -5.39 6.09 6.89
CA VAL A 127 -5.24 6.21 5.43
C VAL A 127 -6.58 5.93 4.76
N LYS A 128 -6.75 6.41 3.52
CA LYS A 128 -7.92 6.12 2.68
C LYS A 128 -7.62 4.99 1.68
N GLY A 129 -8.67 4.34 1.19
CA GLY A 129 -8.58 3.29 0.16
C GLY A 129 -7.86 3.76 -1.10
N ILE A 130 -8.19 4.96 -1.58
CA ILE A 130 -7.56 5.56 -2.76
C ILE A 130 -6.04 5.80 -2.58
N GLN A 131 -5.57 6.06 -1.35
CA GLN A 131 -4.14 6.18 -1.04
C GLN A 131 -3.43 4.81 -1.09
N ASN A 132 -4.13 3.73 -0.75
CA ASN A 132 -3.62 2.38 -0.91
C ASN A 132 -3.47 2.02 -2.40
N VAL A 133 -4.44 2.39 -3.24
CA VAL A 133 -4.32 2.23 -4.70
C VAL A 133 -3.17 3.07 -5.27
N GLN A 134 -2.98 4.30 -4.80
CA GLN A 134 -1.81 5.14 -5.15
C GLN A 134 -0.49 4.42 -4.84
N LEU A 135 -0.37 3.82 -3.67
CA LEU A 135 0.84 3.08 -3.30
C LEU A 135 1.06 1.87 -4.21
N LEU A 136 0.01 1.09 -4.51
CA LEU A 136 0.08 -0.04 -5.44
C LEU A 136 0.58 0.41 -6.82
N ARG A 137 0.04 1.51 -7.34
CA ARG A 137 0.42 2.06 -8.64
C ARG A 137 1.88 2.53 -8.65
N TRP A 138 2.31 3.35 -7.69
CA TRP A 138 3.69 3.81 -7.60
C TRP A 138 4.68 2.66 -7.41
N SER A 139 4.29 1.64 -6.65
CA SER A 139 5.13 0.44 -6.47
C SER A 139 5.29 -0.32 -7.78
N ARG A 140 4.22 -0.46 -8.57
CA ARG A 140 4.26 -1.09 -9.90
C ARG A 140 5.12 -0.29 -10.88
N GLU A 141 5.00 1.05 -10.90
CA GLU A 141 5.84 1.94 -11.71
C GLU A 141 7.34 1.74 -11.41
N MET A 142 7.70 1.54 -10.14
CA MET A 142 9.08 1.39 -9.69
C MET A 142 9.58 -0.05 -9.68
N GLY A 143 8.75 -1.02 -10.06
CA GLY A 143 9.10 -2.43 -10.10
C GLY A 143 9.33 -3.06 -8.73
N PHE A 144 8.55 -2.64 -7.72
CA PHE A 144 8.50 -3.32 -6.44
C PHE A 144 7.56 -4.52 -6.48
N ASP A 145 7.94 -5.56 -5.75
CA ASP A 145 7.07 -6.65 -5.35
C ASP A 145 6.57 -6.40 -3.91
N LEU A 146 5.26 -6.46 -3.73
CA LEU A 146 4.64 -6.12 -2.46
C LEU A 146 4.09 -7.36 -1.76
N SER A 147 4.47 -7.54 -0.50
CA SER A 147 3.84 -8.51 0.38
C SER A 147 2.67 -7.84 1.11
N TRP A 148 1.46 -7.87 0.53
CA TRP A 148 0.29 -7.24 1.13
C TRP A 148 -0.94 -8.16 1.15
N ASN A 149 -1.90 -7.86 2.01
CA ASN A 149 -3.10 -8.68 2.22
C ASN A 149 -4.36 -7.84 2.35
N ILE A 150 -5.52 -8.49 2.15
CA ILE A 150 -6.83 -7.98 2.52
C ILE A 150 -7.33 -8.77 3.73
N ILE A 151 -7.81 -8.07 4.76
CA ILE A 151 -8.52 -8.65 5.90
C ILE A 151 -10.02 -8.45 5.68
N CYS A 152 -10.79 -9.53 5.71
CA CYS A 152 -12.25 -9.52 5.58
C CYS A 152 -12.93 -10.13 6.81
N GLY A 153 -14.23 -9.86 6.99
CA GLY A 153 -14.99 -10.27 8.17
C GLY A 153 -14.64 -9.40 9.38
N PHE A 154 -14.27 -8.15 9.15
CA PHE A 154 -13.89 -7.21 10.20
C PHE A 154 -15.16 -6.67 10.91
N PRO A 155 -15.15 -6.54 12.25
CA PRO A 155 -16.30 -5.99 12.96
C PRO A 155 -16.70 -4.60 12.48
N GLY A 156 -17.96 -4.43 12.10
CA GLY A 156 -18.50 -3.16 11.60
C GLY A 156 -18.50 -2.99 10.09
N GLU A 157 -17.95 -3.93 9.32
CA GLU A 157 -18.04 -3.95 7.86
C GLU A 157 -19.47 -3.97 7.36
N THR A 158 -19.67 -3.40 6.18
CA THR A 158 -20.95 -3.36 5.46
C THR A 158 -20.84 -4.05 4.10
N PRO A 159 -21.96 -4.45 3.48
CA PRO A 159 -21.95 -4.95 2.10
C PRO A 159 -21.32 -3.98 1.11
N GLU A 160 -21.53 -2.67 1.32
CA GLU A 160 -21.04 -1.61 0.44
C GLU A 160 -19.50 -1.56 0.38
N ASP A 161 -18.83 -1.84 1.50
CA ASP A 161 -17.37 -1.93 1.54
C ASP A 161 -16.84 -2.93 0.51
N TYR A 162 -17.48 -4.08 0.40
CA TYR A 162 -17.07 -5.14 -0.51
C TYR A 162 -17.47 -4.88 -1.95
N ARG A 163 -18.63 -4.23 -2.19
CA ARG A 163 -19.03 -3.78 -3.52
C ARG A 163 -18.02 -2.78 -4.08
N GLN A 164 -17.63 -1.77 -3.28
CA GLN A 164 -16.62 -0.79 -3.66
C GLN A 164 -15.28 -1.47 -3.95
N ILE A 165 -14.80 -2.37 -3.09
CA ILE A 165 -13.53 -3.09 -3.31
C ILE A 165 -13.62 -3.89 -4.62
N THR A 166 -14.72 -4.60 -4.87
CA THR A 166 -14.93 -5.39 -6.09
C THR A 166 -14.94 -4.52 -7.35
N GLU A 167 -15.61 -3.38 -7.29
CA GLU A 167 -15.63 -2.38 -8.38
C GLU A 167 -14.22 -1.83 -8.66
N TRP A 168 -13.47 -1.52 -7.63
CA TRP A 168 -12.10 -1.02 -7.81
C TRP A 168 -11.16 -2.08 -8.37
N ILE A 169 -11.27 -3.33 -7.92
CA ILE A 169 -10.50 -4.46 -8.48
C ILE A 169 -10.70 -4.54 -10.00
N ALA A 170 -11.92 -4.38 -10.49
CA ALA A 170 -12.20 -4.38 -11.92
C ALA A 170 -11.50 -3.26 -12.69
N ARG A 171 -11.24 -2.11 -12.04
CA ARG A 171 -10.57 -0.96 -12.65
C ARG A 171 -9.03 -1.02 -12.58
N ILE A 172 -8.48 -1.82 -11.67
CA ILE A 172 -7.04 -1.90 -11.41
C ILE A 172 -6.41 -3.29 -11.68
N PRO A 173 -6.87 -4.06 -12.69
CA PRO A 173 -6.34 -5.41 -12.92
C PRO A 173 -4.85 -5.42 -13.29
N HIS A 174 -4.28 -4.28 -13.71
CA HIS A 174 -2.88 -4.08 -14.04
C HIS A 174 -1.97 -3.83 -12.83
N LEU A 175 -2.55 -3.59 -11.65
CA LEU A 175 -1.79 -3.43 -10.41
C LEU A 175 -1.61 -4.77 -9.69
N GLN A 176 -0.63 -4.84 -8.80
CA GLN A 176 -0.34 -6.08 -8.09
C GLN A 176 -1.46 -6.47 -7.12
N PRO A 177 -2.04 -7.67 -7.25
CA PRO A 177 -3.07 -8.17 -6.34
C PRO A 177 -2.50 -8.49 -4.95
N PRO A 178 -3.34 -8.65 -3.91
CA PRO A 178 -2.89 -9.07 -2.60
C PRO A 178 -2.30 -10.48 -2.63
N LEU A 179 -1.25 -10.70 -1.84
CA LEU A 179 -0.68 -12.03 -1.67
C LEU A 179 -1.72 -13.00 -1.10
N VAL A 180 -2.51 -12.54 -0.15
CA VAL A 180 -3.56 -13.34 0.50
C VAL A 180 -4.76 -12.47 0.90
N VAL A 181 -5.95 -13.08 0.89
CA VAL A 181 -7.13 -12.58 1.58
C VAL A 181 -7.32 -13.43 2.83
N THR A 182 -7.36 -12.80 3.98
CA THR A 182 -7.52 -13.48 5.28
C THR A 182 -8.81 -13.07 5.95
N ARG A 183 -9.42 -13.98 6.71
CA ARG A 183 -10.51 -13.61 7.59
C ARG A 183 -9.97 -12.96 8.85
N PHE A 184 -10.71 -12.01 9.38
CA PHE A 184 -10.46 -11.43 10.69
C PHE A 184 -10.29 -12.55 11.74
N ARG A 185 -9.30 -12.40 12.58
CA ARG A 185 -9.08 -13.22 13.77
C ARG A 185 -8.79 -12.29 14.95
N LEU A 186 -9.12 -12.72 16.14
CA LEU A 186 -8.93 -11.92 17.33
C LEU A 186 -7.53 -12.15 17.91
N ASP A 187 -6.59 -11.31 17.54
CA ASP A 187 -5.22 -11.40 18.03
C ASP A 187 -5.12 -10.88 19.47
N ARG A 188 -4.45 -11.65 20.32
CA ARG A 188 -4.16 -11.29 21.71
C ARG A 188 -3.44 -9.95 21.77
N PHE A 189 -3.73 -9.16 22.79
CA PHE A 189 -3.20 -7.82 23.03
C PHE A 189 -3.73 -6.72 22.10
N SER A 190 -4.54 -7.05 21.12
CA SER A 190 -5.22 -6.03 20.32
C SER A 190 -6.28 -5.28 21.15
N PRO A 191 -6.63 -4.04 20.78
CA PRO A 191 -7.76 -3.33 21.38
C PRO A 191 -9.08 -4.12 21.33
N MET A 192 -9.32 -4.86 20.24
CA MET A 192 -10.50 -5.72 20.10
C MET A 192 -10.46 -6.92 21.04
N PHE A 193 -9.29 -7.49 21.28
CA PHE A 193 -9.14 -8.58 22.26
C PHE A 193 -9.37 -8.07 23.69
N SER A 194 -8.92 -6.86 24.01
CA SER A 194 -9.06 -6.28 25.35
C SER A 194 -10.50 -5.90 25.68
N ASN A 195 -11.32 -5.55 24.67
CA ASN A 195 -12.71 -5.13 24.84
C ASN A 195 -13.61 -5.70 23.72
N PRO A 196 -13.78 -7.02 23.59
CA PRO A 196 -14.50 -7.63 22.47
C PRO A 196 -15.97 -7.16 22.40
N ASP A 197 -16.62 -6.96 23.53
CA ASP A 197 -18.02 -6.53 23.60
C ASP A 197 -18.23 -5.16 22.94
N LYS A 198 -17.27 -4.24 23.07
CA LYS A 198 -17.30 -2.93 22.39
C LYS A 198 -17.44 -3.04 20.88
N TYR A 199 -16.92 -4.10 20.31
CA TYR A 199 -16.90 -4.37 18.85
C TYR A 199 -17.96 -5.40 18.44
N GLY A 200 -18.84 -5.82 19.34
CA GLY A 200 -19.88 -6.82 19.08
C GLY A 200 -19.32 -8.21 18.81
N ILE A 201 -18.10 -8.50 19.25
CA ILE A 201 -17.42 -9.79 19.06
C ILE A 201 -17.90 -10.75 20.14
N VAL A 202 -18.43 -11.91 19.72
CA VAL A 202 -18.97 -12.95 20.60
C VAL A 202 -18.33 -14.31 20.33
N ASN A 203 -18.65 -15.30 21.17
CA ASN A 203 -18.27 -16.71 20.99
C ASN A 203 -16.75 -16.93 20.81
N LEU A 204 -15.95 -16.28 21.67
CA LEU A 204 -14.50 -16.46 21.66
C LEU A 204 -14.13 -17.90 21.94
N ARG A 205 -13.32 -18.50 21.05
CA ARG A 205 -12.91 -19.92 21.14
C ARG A 205 -11.50 -20.14 20.58
N SER A 206 -10.87 -21.23 21.02
CA SER A 206 -9.62 -21.68 20.40
C SER A 206 -9.85 -22.09 18.95
N SER A 207 -8.84 -21.91 18.08
CA SER A 207 -8.94 -22.39 16.70
C SER A 207 -8.97 -23.90 16.61
N PRO A 208 -9.54 -24.50 15.53
CA PRO A 208 -9.49 -25.94 15.32
C PRO A 208 -8.08 -26.52 15.36
N GLY A 209 -7.10 -25.82 14.79
CA GLY A 209 -5.70 -26.27 14.81
C GLY A 209 -5.14 -26.37 16.23
N GLN A 210 -5.43 -25.40 17.10
CA GLN A 210 -5.01 -25.45 18.50
C GLN A 210 -5.60 -26.66 19.24
N ARG A 211 -6.89 -26.95 19.02
CA ARG A 211 -7.56 -28.12 19.63
C ARG A 211 -7.00 -29.46 19.15
N LEU A 212 -6.50 -29.51 17.92
CA LEU A 212 -5.86 -30.70 17.37
C LEU A 212 -4.41 -30.87 17.90
N CYS A 213 -3.68 -29.77 18.08
CA CYS A 213 -2.27 -29.82 18.51
C CYS A 213 -2.09 -29.99 20.01
N TYR A 214 -3.02 -29.47 20.80
CA TYR A 214 -2.84 -29.46 22.26
C TYR A 214 -4.01 -30.16 22.98
N PRO A 215 -3.71 -31.19 23.83
CA PRO A 215 -4.71 -31.94 24.57
C PRO A 215 -5.20 -31.21 25.83
N PHE A 216 -5.51 -29.92 25.69
CA PHE A 216 -5.98 -29.07 26.79
C PHE A 216 -7.45 -28.75 26.67
N GLU A 217 -8.08 -28.47 27.80
CA GLU A 217 -9.44 -27.94 27.85
C GLU A 217 -9.52 -26.56 27.19
N GLU A 218 -10.69 -26.16 26.70
CA GLU A 218 -10.94 -24.91 26.00
C GLU A 218 -10.49 -23.68 26.82
N GLY A 219 -10.73 -23.67 28.13
CA GLY A 219 -10.31 -22.56 29.01
C GLY A 219 -8.79 -22.39 29.04
N SER A 220 -8.03 -23.49 29.03
CA SER A 220 -6.58 -23.46 28.97
C SER A 220 -6.07 -23.04 27.60
N LEU A 221 -6.66 -23.58 26.52
CA LEU A 221 -6.33 -23.22 25.15
C LEU A 221 -6.55 -21.72 24.93
N ARG A 222 -7.67 -21.15 25.38
CA ARG A 222 -7.93 -19.72 25.29
C ARG A 222 -6.93 -18.86 26.08
N ARG A 223 -6.35 -19.35 27.16
CA ARG A 223 -5.32 -18.62 27.92
C ARG A 223 -3.97 -18.59 27.24
N ILE A 224 -3.58 -19.66 26.53
CA ILE A 224 -2.26 -19.77 25.89
C ILE A 224 -2.27 -19.32 24.42
N ALA A 225 -3.41 -19.33 23.75
CA ALA A 225 -3.54 -18.97 22.35
C ALA A 225 -3.11 -17.53 22.08
N TYR A 226 -2.29 -17.33 21.04
CA TYR A 226 -1.95 -15.98 20.58
C TYR A 226 -3.12 -15.31 19.84
N PHE A 227 -3.93 -16.08 19.15
CA PHE A 227 -5.17 -15.62 18.53
C PHE A 227 -6.33 -16.56 18.81
N LEU A 228 -7.52 -16.01 18.80
CA LEU A 228 -8.76 -16.73 18.99
C LEU A 228 -9.65 -16.60 17.75
N ASP A 229 -10.42 -17.64 17.49
CA ASP A 229 -11.59 -17.55 16.63
C ASP A 229 -12.73 -16.87 17.39
N CYS A 230 -13.55 -16.15 16.69
CA CYS A 230 -14.71 -15.45 17.22
C CYS A 230 -15.78 -15.27 16.14
N ASP A 231 -16.93 -14.80 16.54
CA ASP A 231 -17.99 -14.42 15.63
C ASP A 231 -18.14 -12.90 15.68
N PRO A 232 -17.61 -12.16 14.68
CA PRO A 232 -17.87 -10.73 14.54
C PRO A 232 -19.30 -10.51 14.05
N PRO A 233 -19.90 -9.32 14.32
CA PRO A 233 -21.19 -8.98 13.79
C PRO A 233 -21.13 -8.94 12.25
N THR A 234 -21.93 -9.76 11.59
CA THR A 234 -22.01 -9.80 10.12
C THR A 234 -23.43 -10.13 9.68
N THR A 235 -23.80 -9.74 8.47
CA THR A 235 -25.08 -10.09 7.83
C THR A 235 -24.87 -11.09 6.71
N LEU A 236 -25.96 -11.76 6.29
CA LEU A 236 -25.91 -12.66 5.13
C LEU A 236 -25.50 -11.90 3.86
N GLU A 237 -25.93 -10.65 3.71
CA GLU A 237 -25.57 -9.81 2.58
C GLU A 237 -24.06 -9.48 2.61
N THR A 238 -23.51 -9.07 3.76
CA THR A 238 -22.06 -8.84 3.92
C THR A 238 -21.27 -10.09 3.57
N ALA A 239 -21.68 -11.26 4.05
CA ALA A 239 -21.03 -12.52 3.75
C ALA A 239 -21.06 -12.87 2.24
N ARG A 240 -22.17 -12.56 1.56
CA ARG A 240 -22.29 -12.74 0.11
C ARG A 240 -21.34 -11.83 -0.65
N GLU A 241 -21.35 -10.54 -0.36
CA GLU A 241 -20.47 -9.56 -1.03
C GLU A 241 -18.98 -9.86 -0.76
N THR A 242 -18.64 -10.30 0.46
CA THR A 242 -17.30 -10.81 0.79
C THR A 242 -16.88 -11.96 -0.14
N SER A 243 -17.79 -12.91 -0.41
CA SER A 243 -17.51 -14.05 -1.29
C SER A 243 -17.30 -13.61 -2.75
N ILE A 244 -18.05 -12.61 -3.21
CA ILE A 244 -17.89 -12.01 -4.54
C ILE A 244 -16.52 -11.32 -4.63
N MET A 245 -16.18 -10.48 -3.67
CA MET A 245 -14.86 -9.82 -3.60
C MET A 245 -13.71 -10.85 -3.60
N TRP A 246 -13.85 -11.94 -2.83
CA TRP A 246 -12.83 -13.00 -2.80
C TRP A 246 -12.62 -13.64 -4.18
N SER A 247 -13.70 -13.91 -4.90
CA SER A 247 -13.65 -14.42 -6.27
C SER A 247 -12.99 -13.43 -7.23
N SER A 248 -13.30 -12.13 -7.09
CA SER A 248 -12.69 -11.06 -7.88
C SER A 248 -11.17 -10.93 -7.63
N VAL A 249 -10.71 -11.12 -6.39
CA VAL A 249 -9.27 -11.19 -6.08
C VAL A 249 -8.63 -12.41 -6.74
N GLY A 250 -9.30 -13.56 -6.77
CA GLY A 250 -8.84 -14.76 -7.49
C GLY A 250 -8.64 -14.50 -8.99
N GLU A 251 -9.60 -13.81 -9.61
CA GLU A 251 -9.51 -13.40 -11.02
C GLU A 251 -8.39 -12.37 -11.21
N TRP A 252 -8.28 -11.36 -10.35
CA TRP A 252 -7.20 -10.36 -10.38
C TRP A 252 -5.82 -11.02 -10.39
N LYS A 253 -5.58 -12.01 -9.50
CA LYS A 253 -4.34 -12.79 -9.47
C LYS A 253 -4.03 -13.50 -10.78
N ARG A 254 -5.06 -13.97 -11.47
CA ARG A 254 -4.92 -14.69 -12.74
C ARG A 254 -4.56 -13.78 -13.91
N VAL A 255 -5.04 -12.53 -13.89
CA VAL A 255 -4.99 -11.65 -15.07
C VAL A 255 -3.99 -10.50 -14.99
N HIS A 256 -3.47 -10.17 -13.80
CA HIS A 256 -2.70 -8.93 -13.60
C HIS A 256 -1.42 -8.85 -14.44
N GLU A 257 -0.74 -9.97 -14.70
CA GLU A 257 0.48 -9.99 -15.51
C GLU A 257 0.21 -9.75 -17.01
N HIS A 258 -1.01 -10.02 -17.44
CA HIS A 258 -1.47 -9.84 -18.83
C HIS A 258 -2.31 -8.58 -19.00
N SER A 259 -2.35 -7.73 -17.97
CA SER A 259 -3.15 -6.53 -17.92
C SER A 259 -2.25 -5.31 -17.79
N SER A 260 -2.44 -4.31 -18.63
CA SER A 260 -1.63 -3.10 -18.59
C SER A 260 -2.45 -1.83 -18.84
N LEU A 261 -2.13 -0.78 -18.14
CA LEU A 261 -2.59 0.59 -18.37
C LEU A 261 -1.37 1.49 -18.20
N VAL A 262 -0.79 1.93 -19.31
CA VAL A 262 0.50 2.63 -19.35
C VAL A 262 0.37 3.95 -20.06
N ALA A 263 1.01 4.98 -19.55
CA ALA A 263 1.07 6.29 -20.17
C ALA A 263 2.41 6.53 -20.87
N GLU A 264 2.34 7.06 -22.08
CA GLU A 264 3.46 7.70 -22.76
C GLU A 264 3.32 9.22 -22.64
N VAL A 265 4.35 9.88 -22.12
CA VAL A 265 4.33 11.30 -21.82
C VAL A 265 5.38 12.03 -22.65
N THR A 266 4.94 13.05 -23.39
CA THR A 266 5.81 14.00 -24.08
C THR A 266 5.63 15.40 -23.46
N PRO A 267 6.46 16.39 -23.82
CA PRO A 267 6.26 17.77 -23.33
C PRO A 267 4.88 18.36 -23.64
N SER A 268 4.24 17.94 -24.74
CA SER A 268 2.96 18.51 -25.22
C SER A 268 1.79 17.55 -25.16
N SER A 269 2.01 16.23 -25.02
CA SER A 269 0.95 15.23 -25.10
C SER A 269 1.08 14.12 -24.06
N LEU A 270 -0.03 13.43 -23.86
CA LEU A 270 -0.16 12.23 -23.06
C LEU A 270 -0.93 11.21 -23.90
N THR A 271 -0.38 10.03 -24.09
CA THR A 271 -1.09 8.89 -24.68
C THR A 271 -1.22 7.79 -23.62
N ILE A 272 -2.43 7.31 -23.38
CA ILE A 272 -2.71 6.23 -22.44
C ILE A 272 -3.08 4.99 -23.23
N HIS A 273 -2.27 3.95 -23.13
CA HIS A 273 -2.49 2.64 -23.74
C HIS A 273 -3.24 1.76 -22.76
N ASP A 274 -4.52 1.52 -23.00
CA ASP A 274 -5.36 0.64 -22.17
C ASP A 274 -5.40 -0.77 -22.78
N ARG A 275 -4.83 -1.70 -22.08
CA ARG A 275 -4.81 -3.13 -22.39
C ARG A 275 -5.19 -3.92 -21.14
N ARG A 276 -6.07 -3.34 -20.32
CA ARG A 276 -6.58 -3.99 -19.11
C ARG A 276 -7.49 -5.16 -19.48
N TYR A 277 -7.33 -6.24 -18.73
CA TYR A 277 -8.26 -7.36 -18.82
C TYR A 277 -9.70 -6.89 -18.50
N GLY A 278 -10.63 -7.29 -19.36
CA GLY A 278 -12.05 -6.89 -19.24
C GLY A 278 -12.41 -5.57 -19.92
N TYR A 279 -11.41 -4.84 -20.47
CA TYR A 279 -11.61 -3.61 -21.24
C TYR A 279 -11.33 -3.83 -22.71
N PRO A 280 -12.00 -3.10 -23.62
CA PRO A 280 -11.57 -3.02 -25.02
C PRO A 280 -10.18 -2.40 -25.12
N GLU A 281 -9.31 -2.92 -25.98
CA GLU A 281 -8.04 -2.28 -26.26
C GLU A 281 -8.29 -0.88 -26.85
N ALA A 282 -7.69 0.14 -26.24
CA ALA A 282 -7.85 1.52 -26.66
C ALA A 282 -6.58 2.34 -26.40
N ASP A 283 -6.39 3.37 -27.22
CA ASP A 283 -5.40 4.40 -27.00
C ASP A 283 -6.10 5.75 -26.86
N TYR A 284 -5.84 6.43 -25.75
CA TYR A 284 -6.44 7.74 -25.44
C TYR A 284 -5.37 8.80 -25.54
N TYR A 285 -5.65 9.85 -26.32
CA TYR A 285 -4.72 10.95 -26.58
C TYR A 285 -5.23 12.24 -25.92
N TYR A 286 -4.36 12.91 -25.19
CA TYR A 286 -4.65 14.14 -24.46
C TYR A 286 -3.54 15.17 -24.62
N GLU A 287 -3.93 16.46 -24.70
CA GLU A 287 -3.06 17.62 -24.73
C GLU A 287 -3.57 18.71 -23.77
N GLY A 288 -2.78 19.75 -23.57
CA GLY A 288 -3.17 20.94 -22.81
C GLY A 288 -3.73 20.62 -21.42
N LEU A 289 -4.85 21.23 -21.07
CA LEU A 289 -5.47 21.13 -19.75
C LEU A 289 -5.76 19.69 -19.31
N ALA A 290 -6.33 18.88 -20.20
CA ALA A 290 -6.64 17.49 -19.88
C ALA A 290 -5.38 16.68 -19.55
N ARG A 291 -4.31 16.82 -20.35
CA ARG A 291 -3.01 16.21 -20.08
C ARG A 291 -2.48 16.63 -18.72
N ASP A 292 -2.49 17.91 -18.43
CA ASP A 292 -1.88 18.45 -17.20
C ASP A 292 -2.65 18.05 -15.95
N LEU A 293 -3.99 18.01 -16.01
CA LEU A 293 -4.84 17.47 -14.94
C LEU A 293 -4.57 16.00 -14.67
N TYR A 294 -4.44 15.19 -15.74
CA TYR A 294 -4.15 13.78 -15.57
C TYR A 294 -2.81 13.52 -14.88
N LEU A 295 -1.78 14.25 -15.30
CA LEU A 295 -0.43 14.16 -14.72
C LEU A 295 -0.38 14.71 -13.28
N ALA A 296 -1.11 15.79 -12.98
CA ALA A 296 -1.20 16.33 -11.63
C ALA A 296 -1.90 15.36 -10.65
N ALA A 297 -2.80 14.51 -11.16
CA ALA A 297 -3.45 13.44 -10.39
C ALA A 297 -2.56 12.20 -10.16
N ASP A 298 -1.24 12.29 -10.38
CA ASP A 298 -0.25 11.25 -10.03
C ASP A 298 -0.27 10.93 -8.52
N ALA A 299 -0.55 11.91 -7.68
CA ALA A 299 -0.86 11.72 -6.28
C ALA A 299 -2.35 12.01 -6.01
N VAL A 300 -2.86 11.47 -4.91
CA VAL A 300 -4.23 11.75 -4.48
C VAL A 300 -4.39 13.22 -4.15
N HIS A 301 -5.28 13.93 -4.85
CA HIS A 301 -5.64 15.32 -4.64
C HIS A 301 -7.15 15.49 -4.51
N SER A 302 -7.59 16.48 -3.72
CA SER A 302 -8.99 16.95 -3.80
C SER A 302 -9.24 17.63 -5.12
N GLU A 303 -10.50 17.64 -5.60
CA GLU A 303 -10.88 18.32 -6.85
C GLU A 303 -10.37 19.76 -6.90
N SER A 304 -10.63 20.52 -5.84
CA SER A 304 -10.21 21.93 -5.78
C SER A 304 -8.68 22.08 -5.85
N SER A 305 -7.94 21.27 -5.06
CA SER A 305 -6.47 21.31 -5.08
C SER A 305 -5.89 20.88 -6.43
N LEU A 306 -6.52 19.91 -7.10
CA LEU A 306 -6.09 19.44 -8.41
C LEU A 306 -6.27 20.52 -9.48
N ILE A 307 -7.46 21.14 -9.54
CA ILE A 307 -7.79 22.23 -10.47
C ILE A 307 -6.88 23.43 -10.21
N GLU A 308 -6.71 23.84 -8.95
CA GLU A 308 -5.84 24.95 -8.57
C GLU A 308 -4.37 24.71 -8.93
N SER A 309 -3.88 23.50 -8.77
CA SER A 309 -2.49 23.15 -9.10
C SER A 309 -2.16 23.27 -10.59
N VAL A 310 -3.17 23.11 -11.46
CA VAL A 310 -2.99 23.18 -12.92
C VAL A 310 -3.34 24.56 -13.48
N LEU A 311 -4.43 25.16 -13.01
CA LEU A 311 -4.91 26.45 -13.55
C LEU A 311 -4.31 27.67 -12.82
N GLY A 312 -3.75 27.51 -11.61
CA GLY A 312 -3.30 28.66 -10.82
C GLY A 312 -4.40 29.69 -10.59
N ASP A 313 -4.14 30.95 -10.91
CA ASP A 313 -5.10 32.03 -10.74
C ASP A 313 -6.35 31.87 -11.62
N ASP A 314 -6.24 31.19 -12.77
CA ASP A 314 -7.36 30.89 -13.65
C ASP A 314 -8.37 29.90 -13.05
N SER A 315 -8.03 29.25 -11.93
CA SER A 315 -8.97 28.41 -11.18
C SER A 315 -10.19 29.16 -10.64
N GLN A 316 -10.10 30.50 -10.54
CA GLN A 316 -11.21 31.36 -10.18
C GLN A 316 -12.11 31.69 -11.38
N ASN A 317 -11.69 31.41 -12.61
CA ASN A 317 -12.50 31.58 -13.82
C ASN A 317 -13.52 30.42 -13.92
N PRO A 318 -14.84 30.67 -13.87
CA PRO A 318 -15.85 29.61 -13.91
C PRO A 318 -15.79 28.76 -15.18
N ALA A 319 -15.43 29.34 -16.33
CA ALA A 319 -15.34 28.60 -17.60
C ALA A 319 -14.15 27.63 -17.59
N ALA A 320 -12.96 28.07 -17.15
CA ALA A 320 -11.78 27.24 -17.05
C ALA A 320 -11.99 26.08 -16.02
N SER A 321 -12.58 26.39 -14.87
CA SER A 321 -12.93 25.38 -13.87
C SER A 321 -13.99 24.39 -14.36
N ALA A 322 -14.94 24.80 -15.19
CA ALA A 322 -15.93 23.90 -15.79
C ALA A 322 -15.28 22.97 -16.82
N GLU A 323 -14.36 23.47 -17.65
CA GLU A 323 -13.57 22.66 -18.59
C GLU A 323 -12.72 21.62 -17.85
N ALA A 324 -12.05 22.03 -16.75
CA ALA A 324 -11.27 21.11 -15.92
C ALA A 324 -12.15 19.98 -15.35
N ARG A 325 -13.34 20.29 -14.81
CA ARG A 325 -14.29 19.27 -14.32
C ARG A 325 -14.79 18.37 -15.43
N ALA A 326 -15.02 18.88 -16.64
CA ALA A 326 -15.41 18.05 -17.78
C ALA A 326 -14.31 17.06 -18.14
N SER A 327 -13.04 17.47 -18.14
CA SER A 327 -11.90 16.57 -18.35
C SER A 327 -11.80 15.49 -17.25
N LEU A 328 -11.97 15.87 -15.97
CA LEU A 328 -11.97 14.91 -14.87
C LEU A 328 -13.11 13.90 -15.00
N GLN A 329 -14.31 14.35 -15.42
CA GLN A 329 -15.45 13.45 -15.64
C GLN A 329 -15.18 12.49 -16.81
N GLU A 330 -14.58 12.95 -17.90
CA GLU A 330 -14.19 12.09 -19.02
C GLU A 330 -13.24 10.98 -18.58
N PHE A 331 -12.24 11.28 -17.73
CA PHE A 331 -11.34 10.26 -17.20
C PHE A 331 -12.06 9.24 -16.32
N LEU A 332 -13.04 9.65 -15.53
CA LEU A 332 -13.87 8.76 -14.72
C LEU A 332 -14.75 7.86 -15.60
N ASP A 333 -15.39 8.42 -16.62
CA ASP A 333 -16.26 7.68 -17.54
C ASP A 333 -15.52 6.61 -18.35
N ARG A 334 -14.21 6.81 -18.52
CA ARG A 334 -13.28 5.85 -19.18
C ARG A 334 -12.55 4.95 -18.21
N ASP A 335 -12.85 5.01 -16.93
CA ASP A 335 -12.12 4.29 -15.87
C ASP A 335 -10.59 4.51 -15.90
N LEU A 336 -10.13 5.66 -16.39
CA LEU A 336 -8.72 6.05 -16.39
C LEU A 336 -8.30 6.70 -15.06
N MET A 337 -9.26 7.04 -14.22
CA MET A 337 -9.07 7.70 -12.93
C MET A 337 -10.00 7.09 -11.88
N LEU A 338 -9.54 7.04 -10.62
CA LEU A 338 -10.39 6.74 -9.47
C LEU A 338 -10.83 8.03 -8.79
N LYS A 339 -12.04 7.97 -8.25
CA LYS A 339 -12.58 8.98 -7.35
C LYS A 339 -13.07 8.32 -6.06
N GLU A 340 -12.71 8.89 -4.92
CA GLU A 340 -13.24 8.56 -3.60
C GLU A 340 -13.62 9.85 -2.89
N ASP A 341 -14.90 10.05 -2.59
CA ASP A 341 -15.46 11.32 -2.13
C ASP A 341 -15.15 12.46 -3.14
N ASN A 342 -14.31 13.42 -2.73
CA ASN A 342 -13.81 14.50 -3.58
C ASN A 342 -12.32 14.36 -3.95
N PHE A 343 -11.73 13.17 -3.74
CA PHE A 343 -10.33 12.88 -4.07
C PHE A 343 -10.23 12.12 -5.38
N TYR A 344 -9.21 12.45 -6.17
CA TYR A 344 -8.94 11.89 -7.49
C TYR A 344 -7.54 11.29 -7.56
N LEU A 345 -7.40 10.24 -8.36
CA LEU A 345 -6.13 9.55 -8.62
C LEU A 345 -6.11 8.99 -10.03
N SER A 346 -5.11 9.36 -10.84
CA SER A 346 -4.88 8.73 -12.15
C SER A 346 -4.44 7.28 -11.99
N LEU A 347 -4.86 6.39 -12.91
CA LEU A 347 -4.60 4.95 -12.81
C LEU A 347 -3.48 4.45 -13.71
N ALA A 348 -3.20 5.12 -14.82
CA ALA A 348 -2.14 4.68 -15.72
C ALA A 348 -0.75 4.77 -15.06
N LEU A 349 0.08 3.78 -15.32
CA LEU A 349 1.48 3.78 -14.92
C LEU A 349 2.23 4.85 -15.70
N LEU A 350 2.81 5.80 -14.99
CA LEU A 350 3.58 6.87 -15.60
C LEU A 350 5.04 6.44 -15.78
N PRO A 351 5.72 6.83 -16.89
CA PRO A 351 7.13 6.57 -17.05
C PRO A 351 7.94 7.28 -15.95
N LEU A 352 8.91 6.60 -15.38
CA LEU A 352 9.71 7.12 -14.27
C LEU A 352 10.37 8.48 -14.60
N ARG A 353 10.73 8.71 -15.87
CA ARG A 353 11.31 9.97 -16.35
C ARG A 353 10.35 11.15 -16.30
N ALA A 354 9.05 10.90 -16.43
CA ALA A 354 8.04 11.96 -16.41
C ALA A 354 7.82 12.56 -15.01
N THR A 355 8.29 11.89 -13.96
CA THR A 355 8.08 12.28 -12.56
C THR A 355 9.16 13.22 -12.00
N GLY A 356 10.17 13.58 -12.81
CA GLY A 356 11.26 14.48 -12.41
C GLY A 356 12.18 13.95 -11.29
N LEU A 357 12.02 12.70 -10.88
CA LEU A 357 12.74 12.08 -9.77
C LEU A 357 13.99 11.30 -10.21
N GLU A 358 14.19 11.06 -11.50
CA GLU A 358 15.47 10.53 -11.99
C GLU A 358 16.55 11.62 -11.94
N ARG A 359 17.69 11.31 -11.33
CA ARG A 359 18.90 12.11 -11.58
C ARG A 359 19.22 12.02 -13.09
N PRO A 360 19.63 13.13 -13.76
CA PRO A 360 20.26 13.02 -15.07
C PRO A 360 21.37 11.98 -14.93
N GLN A 361 21.40 11.00 -15.83
CA GLN A 361 22.53 10.08 -15.91
C GLN A 361 23.79 10.93 -15.95
N ALA A 362 24.55 10.94 -14.86
CA ALA A 362 25.91 11.43 -14.90
C ALA A 362 26.58 10.61 -15.99
N GLN A 363 26.98 11.29 -17.05
CA GLN A 363 27.76 10.71 -18.12
C GLN A 363 28.88 9.90 -17.47
N LEU A 364 28.78 8.58 -17.57
CA LEU A 364 29.92 7.68 -17.44
C LEU A 364 30.83 8.07 -18.60
N ALA A 365 31.59 9.16 -18.39
CA ALA A 365 32.68 9.54 -19.26
C ALA A 365 33.70 8.42 -19.16
N THR A 366 33.75 7.65 -20.25
CA THR A 366 34.95 6.98 -20.72
C THR A 366 36.22 7.64 -20.20
N SER A 367 36.89 6.96 -19.27
CA SER A 367 38.33 7.08 -19.10
C SER A 367 38.91 5.67 -19.10
N MET A 368 38.96 5.07 -20.28
CA MET A 368 40.00 4.09 -20.63
C MET A 368 40.97 4.83 -21.55
N SER A 369 42.05 5.23 -21.02
CA SER A 369 43.36 5.40 -21.70
C SER A 369 44.46 5.25 -20.67
#